data_7a011e09c0f9268aee38bea6494952bf
#
_entry.id   7a011e09c0f9268aee38bea6494952bf
#
_cell.length_a   1.000
_cell.length_b   1.000
_cell.length_c   1.000
_cell.angle_alpha   90.00
_cell.angle_beta   90.00
_cell.angle_gamma   90.00
#
_symmetry.space_group_name_H-M   'P 1'
#
loop_
_entity.id
_entity.type
_entity.pdbx_description
1 polymer ?
#
loop_
_entity_poly.entity_id
_entity_poly.type
_entity_poly.pdbx_seq_one_letter_code
_entity_poly.pdbx_strand_id
1 'polypeptide(L)'
;MPEQQVGRVIQVIGPVLDIQFEQGHLPAIYNAVRITSEGFDLKEPLDVTAEVQQHLGEGRVRTVAMEPTEGMVRGMKAVDLGEPITVPVGRATLGRVMNVLGKPVDQLGPLNSETRYSIHRPSPALDQQSTSLEMFETGIKVVDLIQPFLKGGKIGLFGGAGVGKTVLIQELIHNVAMQHGGVSVFAGVGERTREGNDLWLEFQESGVVVPGNSEKSRAALIYGQMTEPPGARLRVGLTGVTVAEYFRDQEHLDVLLFIDNIFRFVQAGSEVSALLGRMPSAVGYQPNLNTEIGELQERITSTKSGSITSVQAIYVPADDYTDPAPAATFTHLDATTNLSRQIVERGIYPAVDPLASFSRILDPRVVGQEHYTVARAVKSVLQRYKDLQDIIAILGIEELSDEDKRTVARARRIEKFLSQPMYVAAQFTGLEGKYVKIADTVRSFKEIVEGKYDEIPEQAFYMVGTIDEVLAKAEKMKAGV
;
A
#
# COMPACT_ATOMS: atom_id res chain seq x y z
N MET A 1 23.87 3.35 -33.50
CA MET A 1 23.66 3.55 -32.04
C MET A 1 24.30 4.89 -31.74
N PRO A 2 23.69 5.81 -31.00
CA PRO A 2 24.40 7.00 -30.53
C PRO A 2 25.66 6.56 -29.79
N GLU A 3 26.77 7.27 -29.97
CA GLU A 3 28.02 7.00 -29.23
C GLU A 3 27.71 7.04 -27.74
N GLN A 4 27.96 5.93 -27.03
CA GLN A 4 27.75 5.86 -25.57
C GLN A 4 28.70 6.85 -24.89
N GLN A 5 28.14 7.80 -24.18
CA GLN A 5 28.93 8.79 -23.45
C GLN A 5 29.58 8.12 -22.23
N VAL A 6 30.89 8.16 -22.18
CA VAL A 6 31.69 7.53 -21.14
C VAL A 6 32.30 8.60 -20.24
N GLY A 7 32.01 8.51 -18.97
CA GLY A 7 32.62 9.30 -17.89
C GLY A 7 33.46 8.46 -16.96
N ARG A 8 34.01 9.11 -15.95
CA ARG A 8 34.79 8.48 -14.86
C ARG A 8 34.36 8.98 -13.51
N VAL A 9 34.29 8.08 -12.56
CA VAL A 9 34.05 8.42 -11.14
C VAL A 9 35.21 9.25 -10.61
N ILE A 10 34.90 10.44 -10.10
CA ILE A 10 35.90 11.36 -9.52
C ILE A 10 35.80 11.47 -8.00
N GLN A 11 34.59 11.18 -7.44
CA GLN A 11 34.35 11.23 -6.02
C GLN A 11 33.30 10.19 -5.63
N VAL A 12 33.47 9.56 -4.46
CA VAL A 12 32.54 8.62 -3.85
C VAL A 12 32.23 9.12 -2.44
N ILE A 13 30.96 9.38 -2.14
CA ILE A 13 30.44 9.84 -0.84
C ILE A 13 29.31 8.90 -0.43
N GLY A 14 29.65 7.69 0.06
CA GLY A 14 28.63 6.65 0.28
C GLY A 14 27.87 6.35 -1.02
N PRO A 15 26.52 6.46 -1.02
CA PRO A 15 25.71 6.20 -2.21
C PRO A 15 25.71 7.35 -3.24
N VAL A 16 26.35 8.48 -2.96
CA VAL A 16 26.45 9.62 -3.88
C VAL A 16 27.79 9.60 -4.59
N LEU A 17 27.74 9.74 -5.91
CA LEU A 17 28.92 9.68 -6.78
C LEU A 17 28.99 10.94 -7.64
N ASP A 18 30.17 11.55 -7.71
CA ASP A 18 30.46 12.59 -8.70
C ASP A 18 31.22 11.97 -9.87
N ILE A 19 30.71 12.21 -11.06
CA ILE A 19 31.22 11.62 -12.31
C ILE A 19 31.58 12.74 -13.27
N GLN A 20 32.77 12.66 -13.85
CA GLN A 20 33.27 13.56 -14.88
C GLN A 20 32.97 12.99 -16.28
N PHE A 21 32.26 13.75 -17.08
CA PHE A 21 32.05 13.51 -18.51
C PHE A 21 32.81 14.55 -19.33
N GLU A 22 32.95 14.30 -20.62
CA GLU A 22 33.53 15.29 -21.55
C GLU A 22 32.62 16.52 -21.68
N GLN A 23 33.21 17.70 -21.85
CA GLN A 23 32.45 18.94 -22.03
C GLN A 23 31.55 18.87 -23.25
N GLY A 24 30.27 19.24 -23.06
CA GLY A 24 29.28 19.19 -24.13
C GLY A 24 28.48 17.89 -24.23
N HIS A 25 28.83 16.88 -23.41
CA HIS A 25 28.17 15.56 -23.39
C HIS A 25 27.73 15.16 -21.99
N LEU A 26 26.92 15.99 -21.33
CA LEU A 26 26.40 15.70 -20.02
C LEU A 26 25.13 14.84 -20.09
N PRO A 27 25.03 13.76 -19.27
CA PRO A 27 23.78 13.04 -19.08
C PRO A 27 22.67 13.98 -18.60
N ALA A 28 21.46 13.75 -19.08
CA ALA A 28 20.29 14.49 -18.59
C ALA A 28 19.99 14.14 -17.12
N ILE A 29 19.31 15.05 -16.44
CA ILE A 29 18.79 14.76 -15.09
C ILE A 29 17.86 13.54 -15.17
N TYR A 30 17.99 12.64 -14.20
CA TYR A 30 17.33 11.32 -14.09
C TYR A 30 17.86 10.24 -15.05
N ASN A 31 18.80 10.55 -15.97
CA ASN A 31 19.43 9.48 -16.74
C ASN A 31 20.08 8.44 -15.82
N ALA A 32 19.99 7.19 -16.23
CA ALA A 32 20.69 6.09 -15.61
C ALA A 32 22.15 6.04 -16.13
N VAL A 33 23.09 5.94 -15.20
CA VAL A 33 24.51 5.78 -15.47
C VAL A 33 24.95 4.44 -14.89
N ARG A 34 25.56 3.59 -15.72
CA ARG A 34 26.10 2.30 -15.32
C ARG A 34 27.57 2.43 -14.99
N ILE A 35 27.97 2.07 -13.77
CA ILE A 35 29.35 2.12 -13.31
C ILE A 35 29.86 0.69 -13.14
N THR A 36 31.01 0.41 -13.75
CA THR A 36 31.63 -0.93 -13.72
C THR A 36 33.03 -0.88 -13.21
N SER A 37 33.48 -1.97 -12.57
CA SER A 37 34.85 -2.17 -12.12
C SER A 37 35.79 -2.69 -13.22
N GLU A 38 35.40 -2.59 -14.49
CA GLU A 38 36.22 -3.01 -15.62
C GLU A 38 37.61 -2.31 -15.59
N GLY A 39 38.69 -3.11 -15.59
CA GLY A 39 40.06 -2.63 -15.46
C GLY A 39 40.58 -2.44 -14.03
N PHE A 40 39.80 -2.82 -13.03
CA PHE A 40 40.18 -2.81 -11.62
C PHE A 40 40.22 -4.23 -11.05
N ASP A 41 41.25 -4.55 -10.29
CA ASP A 41 41.39 -5.87 -9.62
C ASP A 41 40.62 -5.86 -8.29
N LEU A 42 39.34 -6.25 -8.33
CA LEU A 42 38.47 -6.39 -7.17
C LEU A 42 38.14 -7.86 -6.93
N LYS A 43 37.95 -8.23 -5.67
CA LYS A 43 37.51 -9.59 -5.29
C LYS A 43 36.18 -9.97 -5.94
N GLU A 44 35.27 -9.00 -6.02
CA GLU A 44 33.95 -9.12 -6.67
C GLU A 44 33.79 -8.00 -7.67
N PRO A 45 33.39 -8.29 -8.92
CA PRO A 45 33.18 -7.27 -9.92
C PRO A 45 31.97 -6.40 -9.52
N LEU A 46 32.11 -5.08 -9.68
CA LEU A 46 31.02 -4.13 -9.43
C LEU A 46 30.31 -3.80 -10.75
N ASP A 47 28.99 -3.76 -10.68
CA ASP A 47 28.09 -3.31 -11.73
C ASP A 47 26.94 -2.56 -11.07
N VAL A 48 27.06 -1.26 -10.93
CA VAL A 48 26.15 -0.39 -10.17
C VAL A 48 25.46 0.58 -11.09
N THR A 49 24.14 0.66 -10.98
CA THR A 49 23.34 1.68 -11.65
C THR A 49 23.13 2.87 -10.70
N ALA A 50 23.44 4.07 -11.19
CA ALA A 50 23.19 5.33 -10.48
C ALA A 50 22.32 6.26 -11.31
N GLU A 51 21.58 7.14 -10.67
CA GLU A 51 20.69 8.12 -11.31
C GLU A 51 21.27 9.53 -11.18
N VAL A 52 21.32 10.28 -12.28
CA VAL A 52 21.80 11.67 -12.30
C VAL A 52 20.80 12.56 -11.54
N GLN A 53 21.31 13.27 -10.53
CA GLN A 53 20.50 14.17 -9.69
C GLN A 53 20.81 15.65 -9.88
N GLN A 54 22.05 15.98 -10.21
CA GLN A 54 22.51 17.38 -10.35
C GLN A 54 23.63 17.50 -11.39
N HIS A 55 23.64 18.64 -12.07
CA HIS A 55 24.80 19.11 -12.83
C HIS A 55 25.63 20.06 -11.93
N LEU A 56 26.91 19.76 -11.78
CA LEU A 56 27.82 20.52 -10.92
C LEU A 56 28.67 21.55 -11.68
N GLY A 57 28.49 21.63 -13.00
CA GLY A 57 29.35 22.42 -13.89
C GLY A 57 30.63 21.70 -14.31
N GLU A 58 31.35 22.25 -15.29
CA GLU A 58 32.63 21.74 -15.77
C GLU A 58 32.60 20.28 -16.25
N GLY A 59 31.49 19.80 -16.80
CA GLY A 59 31.34 18.41 -17.25
C GLY A 59 31.09 17.42 -16.12
N ARG A 60 30.76 17.88 -14.92
CA ARG A 60 30.50 17.02 -13.75
C ARG A 60 29.02 16.87 -13.46
N VAL A 61 28.66 15.63 -13.14
CA VAL A 61 27.31 15.30 -12.64
C VAL A 61 27.41 14.62 -11.27
N ARG A 62 26.41 14.87 -10.45
CA ARG A 62 26.20 14.15 -9.19
C ARG A 62 25.09 13.15 -9.35
N THR A 63 25.37 11.90 -8.94
CA THR A 63 24.46 10.77 -9.09
C THR A 63 24.20 10.10 -7.74
N VAL A 64 23.09 9.38 -7.66
CA VAL A 64 22.73 8.56 -6.50
C VAL A 64 22.64 7.09 -6.94
N ALA A 65 23.38 6.23 -6.27
CA ALA A 65 23.44 4.81 -6.58
C ALA A 65 22.16 4.08 -6.12
N MET A 66 21.70 3.13 -6.93
CA MET A 66 20.58 2.23 -6.64
C MET A 66 21.04 0.91 -6.00
N GLU A 67 22.31 0.65 -6.02
CA GLU A 67 22.94 -0.57 -5.50
C GLU A 67 24.11 -0.18 -4.58
N PRO A 68 24.59 -1.08 -3.69
CA PRO A 68 25.71 -0.80 -2.79
C PRO A 68 26.97 -0.32 -3.53
N THR A 69 27.69 0.62 -2.94
CA THR A 69 28.89 1.25 -3.54
C THR A 69 30.19 0.82 -2.88
N GLU A 70 30.15 -0.15 -1.98
CA GLU A 70 31.33 -0.70 -1.29
C GLU A 70 32.34 -1.26 -2.30
N GLY A 71 33.60 -0.85 -2.15
CA GLY A 71 34.66 -1.21 -3.09
C GLY A 71 34.79 -0.32 -4.32
N MET A 72 33.88 0.66 -4.51
CA MET A 72 33.98 1.62 -5.61
C MET A 72 35.13 2.60 -5.40
N VAL A 73 35.90 2.83 -6.45
CA VAL A 73 37.06 3.74 -6.42
C VAL A 73 37.02 4.76 -7.55
N ARG A 74 37.78 5.84 -7.37
CA ARG A 74 37.96 6.85 -8.41
C ARG A 74 38.58 6.24 -9.67
N GLY A 75 38.17 6.77 -10.83
CA GLY A 75 38.64 6.32 -12.14
C GLY A 75 37.81 5.21 -12.77
N MET A 76 36.88 4.57 -12.01
CA MET A 76 35.97 3.58 -12.57
C MET A 76 35.16 4.17 -13.71
N LYS A 77 34.93 3.35 -14.74
CA LYS A 77 34.20 3.70 -15.95
C LYS A 77 32.69 3.88 -15.62
N ALA A 78 32.15 4.98 -16.08
CA ALA A 78 30.72 5.30 -15.96
C ALA A 78 30.13 5.55 -17.34
N VAL A 79 29.08 4.84 -17.69
CA VAL A 79 28.45 4.91 -19.02
C VAL A 79 27.04 5.47 -18.88
N ASP A 80 26.77 6.60 -19.55
CA ASP A 80 25.41 7.11 -19.67
C ASP A 80 24.58 6.16 -20.55
N LEU A 81 23.45 5.71 -20.05
CA LEU A 81 22.54 4.85 -20.81
C LEU A 81 21.64 5.64 -21.77
N GLY A 82 21.67 6.98 -21.70
CA GLY A 82 20.90 7.89 -22.56
C GLY A 82 19.42 7.99 -22.23
N GLU A 83 18.97 7.32 -21.17
CA GLU A 83 17.59 7.31 -20.72
C GLU A 83 17.51 7.15 -19.19
N PRO A 84 16.39 7.53 -18.55
CA PRO A 84 16.14 7.22 -17.16
C PRO A 84 16.11 5.71 -16.88
N ILE A 85 16.14 5.33 -15.60
CA ILE A 85 15.97 3.93 -15.19
C ILE A 85 14.69 3.37 -15.79
N THR A 86 14.81 2.27 -16.54
CA THR A 86 13.69 1.52 -17.10
C THR A 86 13.55 0.17 -16.40
N VAL A 87 12.31 -0.28 -16.25
CA VAL A 87 11.99 -1.56 -15.58
C VAL A 87 11.10 -2.42 -16.48
N PRO A 88 11.20 -3.75 -16.38
CA PRO A 88 10.32 -4.65 -17.11
C PRO A 88 8.89 -4.50 -16.59
N VAL A 89 7.94 -4.55 -17.50
CA VAL A 89 6.50 -4.46 -17.21
C VAL A 89 5.75 -5.58 -17.92
N GLY A 90 4.49 -5.77 -17.58
CA GLY A 90 3.59 -6.75 -18.18
C GLY A 90 3.51 -8.06 -17.41
N ARG A 91 2.82 -9.03 -17.99
CA ARG A 91 2.48 -10.30 -17.32
C ARG A 91 3.68 -11.11 -16.85
N ALA A 92 4.84 -10.95 -17.50
CA ALA A 92 6.08 -11.58 -17.06
C ALA A 92 6.50 -11.20 -15.64
N THR A 93 6.01 -10.07 -15.09
CA THR A 93 6.29 -9.62 -13.72
C THR A 93 5.41 -10.29 -12.67
N LEU A 94 4.27 -10.88 -13.08
CA LEU A 94 3.36 -11.54 -12.16
C LEU A 94 3.99 -12.83 -11.61
N GLY A 95 3.85 -13.00 -10.31
CA GLY A 95 4.46 -14.13 -9.60
C GLY A 95 5.97 -14.00 -9.41
N ARG A 96 6.53 -12.80 -9.54
CA ARG A 96 7.96 -12.53 -9.43
C ARG A 96 8.24 -11.49 -8.34
N VAL A 97 9.43 -11.59 -7.76
CA VAL A 97 9.97 -10.59 -6.84
C VAL A 97 11.13 -9.89 -7.52
N MET A 98 11.04 -8.56 -7.61
CA MET A 98 12.02 -7.71 -8.30
C MET A 98 12.59 -6.66 -7.34
N ASN A 99 13.79 -6.17 -7.65
CA ASN A 99 14.35 -4.98 -7.00
C ASN A 99 13.93 -3.68 -7.71
N VAL A 100 14.46 -2.55 -7.27
CA VAL A 100 14.17 -1.21 -7.82
C VAL A 100 14.48 -1.08 -9.32
N LEU A 101 15.45 -1.83 -9.83
CA LEU A 101 15.84 -1.85 -11.25
C LEU A 101 15.05 -2.88 -12.08
N GLY A 102 14.08 -3.57 -11.46
CA GLY A 102 13.33 -4.64 -12.09
C GLY A 102 14.15 -5.93 -12.29
N LYS A 103 15.28 -6.08 -11.61
CA LYS A 103 16.05 -7.32 -11.60
C LYS A 103 15.36 -8.33 -10.68
N PRO A 104 15.16 -9.59 -11.09
CA PRO A 104 14.54 -10.60 -10.23
C PRO A 104 15.47 -10.95 -9.06
N VAL A 105 14.90 -11.09 -7.86
CA VAL A 105 15.60 -11.48 -6.63
C VAL A 105 15.06 -12.78 -6.03
N ASP A 106 14.10 -13.41 -6.70
CA ASP A 106 13.38 -14.62 -6.28
C ASP A 106 14.06 -15.94 -6.67
N GLN A 107 15.25 -15.90 -7.27
CA GLN A 107 16.01 -17.06 -7.75
C GLN A 107 15.30 -17.91 -8.83
N LEU A 108 14.22 -17.39 -9.46
CA LEU A 108 13.49 -18.09 -10.49
C LEU A 108 14.02 -17.80 -11.92
N GLY A 109 15.22 -17.28 -12.04
CA GLY A 109 15.87 -16.94 -13.31
C GLY A 109 15.44 -15.59 -13.89
N PRO A 110 15.91 -15.25 -15.10
CA PRO A 110 15.68 -13.94 -15.71
C PRO A 110 14.20 -13.73 -16.04
N LEU A 111 13.80 -12.45 -16.07
CA LEU A 111 12.48 -12.04 -16.53
C LEU A 111 12.47 -11.93 -18.06
N ASN A 112 11.58 -12.67 -18.71
CA ASN A 112 11.36 -12.59 -20.15
C ASN A 112 10.29 -11.55 -20.46
N SER A 113 10.61 -10.27 -20.28
CA SER A 113 9.73 -9.16 -20.68
C SER A 113 10.38 -8.39 -21.83
N GLU A 114 9.66 -8.26 -22.94
CA GLU A 114 10.09 -7.46 -24.11
C GLU A 114 9.83 -5.96 -23.91
N THR A 115 8.90 -5.62 -22.98
CA THR A 115 8.47 -4.24 -22.75
C THR A 115 9.11 -3.68 -21.48
N ARG A 116 9.72 -2.51 -21.59
CA ARG A 116 10.29 -1.77 -20.47
C ARG A 116 9.75 -0.36 -20.45
N TYR A 117 9.44 0.13 -19.25
CA TYR A 117 8.98 1.51 -19.04
C TYR A 117 9.93 2.26 -18.11
N SER A 118 10.11 3.55 -18.38
CA SER A 118 10.81 4.45 -17.46
C SER A 118 10.05 4.57 -16.15
N ILE A 119 10.78 4.60 -15.03
CA ILE A 119 10.17 4.87 -13.71
C ILE A 119 9.76 6.33 -13.56
N HIS A 120 10.36 7.24 -14.35
CA HIS A 120 10.02 8.67 -14.41
C HIS A 120 9.02 8.92 -15.55
N ARG A 121 7.77 8.62 -15.30
CA ARG A 121 6.66 8.90 -16.21
C ARG A 121 5.82 10.05 -15.64
N PRO A 122 5.26 10.91 -16.50
CA PRO A 122 4.31 11.92 -16.05
C PRO A 122 3.03 11.26 -15.56
N SER A 123 2.31 11.95 -14.68
CA SER A 123 0.93 11.59 -14.33
C SER A 123 0.03 11.62 -15.57
N PRO A 124 -1.07 10.84 -15.59
CA PRO A 124 -2.03 10.88 -16.68
C PRO A 124 -2.54 12.30 -16.92
N ALA A 125 -2.63 12.69 -18.19
CA ALA A 125 -3.16 14.00 -18.57
C ALA A 125 -4.64 14.14 -18.14
N LEU A 126 -5.10 15.38 -17.95
CA LEU A 126 -6.44 15.67 -17.43
C LEU A 126 -7.55 15.05 -18.30
N ASP A 127 -7.38 15.03 -19.60
CA ASP A 127 -8.31 14.44 -20.57
C ASP A 127 -8.34 12.90 -20.55
N GLN A 128 -7.32 12.25 -19.98
CA GLN A 128 -7.23 10.80 -19.82
C GLN A 128 -7.85 10.32 -18.51
N GLN A 129 -7.97 11.18 -17.51
CA GLN A 129 -8.51 10.83 -16.20
C GLN A 129 -10.02 10.57 -16.26
N SER A 130 -10.46 9.58 -15.47
CA SER A 130 -11.88 9.34 -15.25
C SER A 130 -12.39 10.27 -14.14
N THR A 131 -13.54 10.87 -14.37
CA THR A 131 -14.24 11.73 -13.40
C THR A 131 -15.34 10.98 -12.66
N SER A 132 -15.60 9.71 -12.99
CA SER A 132 -16.62 8.92 -12.29
C SER A 132 -16.13 8.54 -10.89
N LEU A 133 -16.99 8.74 -9.90
CA LEU A 133 -16.77 8.31 -8.53
C LEU A 133 -17.46 6.96 -8.36
N GLU A 134 -16.67 5.89 -8.37
CA GLU A 134 -17.15 4.52 -8.20
C GLU A 134 -16.56 3.92 -6.95
N MET A 135 -17.39 3.21 -6.19
CA MET A 135 -16.93 2.45 -5.04
C MET A 135 -16.19 1.20 -5.49
N PHE A 136 -15.04 0.93 -4.90
CA PHE A 136 -14.30 -0.32 -5.03
C PHE A 136 -14.74 -1.27 -3.90
N GLU A 137 -15.47 -2.32 -4.25
CA GLU A 137 -15.98 -3.30 -3.30
C GLU A 137 -14.85 -4.24 -2.83
N THR A 138 -14.61 -4.31 -1.53
CA THR A 138 -13.52 -5.11 -0.95
C THR A 138 -13.99 -6.48 -0.46
N GLY A 139 -15.28 -6.65 -0.21
CA GLY A 139 -15.86 -7.84 0.40
C GLY A 139 -15.63 -7.93 1.91
N ILE A 140 -15.10 -6.89 2.53
CA ILE A 140 -14.84 -6.77 3.96
C ILE A 140 -15.86 -5.83 4.56
N LYS A 141 -16.80 -6.34 5.36
CA LYS A 141 -17.96 -5.60 5.88
C LYS A 141 -17.63 -4.24 6.47
N VAL A 142 -16.65 -4.19 7.38
CA VAL A 142 -16.31 -2.95 8.07
C VAL A 142 -15.72 -1.90 7.12
N VAL A 143 -14.94 -2.34 6.13
CA VAL A 143 -14.38 -1.46 5.09
C VAL A 143 -15.49 -0.93 4.21
N ASP A 144 -16.25 -1.82 3.60
CA ASP A 144 -17.25 -1.46 2.60
C ASP A 144 -18.39 -0.62 3.19
N LEU A 145 -18.81 -0.87 4.44
CA LEU A 145 -19.88 -0.11 5.09
C LEU A 145 -19.41 1.28 5.55
N ILE A 146 -18.28 1.32 6.30
CA ILE A 146 -17.91 2.50 7.11
C ILE A 146 -16.95 3.43 6.37
N GLN A 147 -16.07 2.86 5.56
CA GLN A 147 -15.01 3.59 4.86
C GLN A 147 -14.80 3.06 3.45
N PRO A 148 -15.83 3.09 2.60
CA PRO A 148 -15.77 2.54 1.26
C PRO A 148 -14.57 3.11 0.48
N PHE A 149 -13.87 2.26 -0.26
CA PHE A 149 -12.74 2.66 -1.07
C PHE A 149 -13.21 3.27 -2.39
N LEU A 150 -12.57 4.36 -2.79
CA LEU A 150 -12.75 4.93 -4.12
C LEU A 150 -11.94 4.12 -5.13
N LYS A 151 -12.56 3.70 -6.22
CA LYS A 151 -11.86 3.12 -7.37
C LYS A 151 -10.91 4.17 -7.97
N GLY A 152 -9.61 3.85 -8.01
CA GLY A 152 -8.57 4.82 -8.35
C GLY A 152 -8.20 5.78 -7.23
N GLY A 153 -8.70 5.55 -6.03
CA GLY A 153 -8.41 6.35 -4.84
C GLY A 153 -7.16 5.90 -4.09
N LYS A 154 -6.79 6.71 -3.12
CA LYS A 154 -5.63 6.52 -2.25
C LYS A 154 -6.08 6.31 -0.82
N ILE A 155 -5.79 5.15 -0.27
CA ILE A 155 -6.23 4.75 1.07
C ILE A 155 -5.01 4.68 2.00
N GLY A 156 -5.03 5.45 3.07
CA GLY A 156 -4.03 5.36 4.12
C GLY A 156 -4.40 4.28 5.15
N LEU A 157 -3.48 3.35 5.39
CA LEU A 157 -3.62 2.30 6.38
C LEU A 157 -2.76 2.61 7.60
N PHE A 158 -3.40 2.92 8.71
CA PHE A 158 -2.78 3.29 9.96
C PHE A 158 -2.89 2.17 10.99
N GLY A 159 -1.92 2.08 11.87
CA GLY A 159 -1.94 1.13 12.98
C GLY A 159 -0.54 0.77 13.45
N GLY A 160 -0.42 0.46 14.72
CA GLY A 160 0.82 0.00 15.35
C GLY A 160 1.25 -1.39 14.87
N ALA A 161 2.29 -1.92 15.47
CA ALA A 161 2.72 -3.29 15.21
C ALA A 161 1.72 -4.31 15.79
N GLY A 162 1.49 -5.41 15.07
CA GLY A 162 0.66 -6.53 15.56
C GLY A 162 -0.85 -6.30 15.52
N VAL A 163 -1.34 -5.27 14.83
CA VAL A 163 -2.79 -5.02 14.69
C VAL A 163 -3.42 -5.66 13.44
N GLY A 164 -2.65 -6.43 12.67
CA GLY A 164 -3.15 -7.17 11.51
C GLY A 164 -3.09 -6.39 10.18
N LYS A 165 -2.19 -5.40 10.02
CA LYS A 165 -2.00 -4.69 8.75
C LYS A 165 -1.73 -5.64 7.59
N THR A 166 -0.73 -6.51 7.74
CA THR A 166 -0.32 -7.47 6.70
C THR A 166 -1.47 -8.41 6.33
N VAL A 167 -2.20 -8.93 7.33
CA VAL A 167 -3.36 -9.80 7.11
C VAL A 167 -4.46 -9.09 6.32
N LEU A 168 -4.74 -7.83 6.63
CA LEU A 168 -5.72 -7.04 5.88
C LEU A 168 -5.27 -6.79 4.43
N ILE A 169 -3.99 -6.47 4.21
CA ILE A 169 -3.41 -6.31 2.87
C ILE A 169 -3.53 -7.59 2.06
N GLN A 170 -3.18 -8.72 2.64
CA GLN A 170 -3.27 -10.03 2.00
C GLN A 170 -4.72 -10.40 1.64
N GLU A 171 -5.66 -10.14 2.54
CA GLU A 171 -7.09 -10.39 2.28
C GLU A 171 -7.60 -9.52 1.13
N LEU A 172 -7.21 -8.25 1.06
CA LEU A 172 -7.56 -7.38 -0.06
C LEU A 172 -6.98 -7.89 -1.38
N ILE A 173 -5.72 -8.33 -1.40
CA ILE A 173 -5.08 -8.92 -2.59
C ILE A 173 -5.81 -10.20 -3.01
N HIS A 174 -6.11 -11.08 -2.05
CA HIS A 174 -6.84 -12.32 -2.31
C HIS A 174 -8.22 -12.02 -2.93
N ASN A 175 -8.97 -11.10 -2.34
CA ASN A 175 -10.30 -10.75 -2.79
C ASN A 175 -10.28 -10.12 -4.19
N VAL A 176 -9.33 -9.24 -4.49
CA VAL A 176 -9.14 -8.68 -5.84
C VAL A 176 -8.81 -9.77 -6.86
N ALA A 177 -7.89 -10.66 -6.53
CA ALA A 177 -7.48 -11.74 -7.41
C ALA A 177 -8.63 -12.70 -7.74
N MET A 178 -9.42 -13.08 -6.73
CA MET A 178 -10.43 -14.13 -6.84
C MET A 178 -11.80 -13.61 -7.27
N GLN A 179 -12.19 -12.40 -6.88
CA GLN A 179 -13.53 -11.86 -7.12
C GLN A 179 -13.58 -10.87 -8.29
N HIS A 180 -12.53 -10.08 -8.49
CA HIS A 180 -12.50 -9.05 -9.52
C HIS A 180 -11.66 -9.44 -10.75
N GLY A 181 -10.90 -10.53 -10.69
CA GLY A 181 -10.00 -10.94 -11.76
C GLY A 181 -8.86 -9.94 -12.03
N GLY A 182 -8.67 -8.99 -11.12
CA GLY A 182 -7.66 -7.96 -11.19
C GLY A 182 -6.26 -8.47 -10.83
N VAL A 183 -5.30 -7.57 -10.92
CA VAL A 183 -3.92 -7.82 -10.51
C VAL A 183 -3.53 -6.86 -9.39
N SER A 184 -2.58 -7.29 -8.58
CA SER A 184 -2.04 -6.48 -7.51
C SER A 184 -0.55 -6.25 -7.71
N VAL A 185 -0.08 -5.09 -7.29
CA VAL A 185 1.36 -4.77 -7.24
C VAL A 185 1.70 -4.37 -5.82
N PHE A 186 2.71 -5.01 -5.25
CA PHE A 186 3.18 -4.70 -3.91
C PHE A 186 4.57 -4.05 -3.99
N ALA A 187 4.68 -2.80 -3.52
CA ALA A 187 5.92 -2.06 -3.41
C ALA A 187 6.36 -2.00 -1.94
N GLY A 188 7.33 -2.83 -1.58
CA GLY A 188 7.95 -2.83 -0.25
C GLY A 188 9.04 -1.76 -0.16
N VAL A 189 8.76 -0.68 0.54
CA VAL A 189 9.64 0.49 0.67
C VAL A 189 10.28 0.51 2.05
N GLY A 190 11.55 0.17 2.13
CA GLY A 190 12.30 0.19 3.38
C GLY A 190 11.83 -0.82 4.42
N GLU A 191 11.17 -1.89 4.00
CA GLU A 191 10.71 -2.95 4.88
C GLU A 191 11.82 -3.96 5.25
N ARG A 192 11.57 -4.75 6.28
CA ARG A 192 12.51 -5.78 6.71
C ARG A 192 12.50 -6.94 5.73
N THR A 193 13.69 -7.46 5.40
CA THR A 193 13.86 -8.61 4.50
C THR A 193 13.03 -9.82 4.94
N ARG A 194 12.94 -10.08 6.24
CA ARG A 194 12.14 -11.19 6.78
C ARG A 194 10.66 -11.02 6.48
N GLU A 195 10.11 -9.82 6.71
CA GLU A 195 8.68 -9.53 6.47
C GLU A 195 8.34 -9.65 4.98
N GLY A 196 9.25 -9.20 4.10
CA GLY A 196 9.10 -9.37 2.65
C GLY A 196 9.14 -10.84 2.22
N ASN A 197 9.98 -11.67 2.84
CA ASN A 197 10.02 -13.10 2.56
C ASN A 197 8.78 -13.83 3.11
N ASP A 198 8.33 -13.49 4.32
CA ASP A 198 7.12 -14.05 4.90
C ASP A 198 5.92 -13.77 3.99
N LEU A 199 5.77 -12.52 3.51
CA LEU A 199 4.72 -12.13 2.57
C LEU A 199 4.77 -12.91 1.24
N TRP A 200 5.98 -13.13 0.71
CA TRP A 200 6.19 -13.92 -0.50
C TRP A 200 5.72 -15.37 -0.34
N LEU A 201 6.03 -16.00 0.81
CA LEU A 201 5.60 -17.37 1.11
C LEU A 201 4.08 -17.46 1.31
N GLU A 202 3.51 -16.52 2.05
CA GLU A 202 2.06 -16.46 2.28
C GLU A 202 1.24 -16.25 1.01
N PHE A 203 1.77 -15.49 0.04
CA PHE A 203 1.13 -15.35 -1.28
C PHE A 203 1.17 -16.64 -2.11
N GLN A 204 2.20 -17.47 -1.91
CA GLN A 204 2.25 -18.79 -2.52
C GLN A 204 1.24 -19.74 -1.86
N GLU A 205 1.17 -19.75 -0.54
CA GLU A 205 0.22 -20.58 0.23
C GLU A 205 -1.24 -20.23 -0.08
N SER A 206 -1.55 -18.94 -0.24
CA SER A 206 -2.89 -18.47 -0.61
C SER A 206 -3.24 -18.65 -2.09
N GLY A 207 -2.29 -19.09 -2.92
CA GLY A 207 -2.48 -19.28 -4.36
C GLY A 207 -2.57 -17.97 -5.18
N VAL A 208 -2.32 -16.82 -4.58
CA VAL A 208 -2.24 -15.52 -5.28
C VAL A 208 -1.01 -15.47 -6.20
N VAL A 209 0.06 -16.12 -5.78
CA VAL A 209 1.30 -16.27 -6.53
C VAL A 209 1.59 -17.76 -6.76
N VAL A 210 1.86 -18.11 -8.01
CA VAL A 210 2.32 -19.44 -8.41
C VAL A 210 3.71 -19.29 -9.00
N PRO A 211 4.79 -19.63 -8.27
CA PRO A 211 6.16 -19.44 -8.72
C PRO A 211 6.41 -20.06 -10.10
N GLY A 212 7.03 -19.29 -11.01
CA GLY A 212 7.31 -19.74 -12.37
C GLY A 212 6.09 -19.79 -13.31
N ASN A 213 4.90 -19.39 -12.84
CA ASN A 213 3.70 -19.35 -13.66
C ASN A 213 3.01 -17.98 -13.59
N SER A 214 3.35 -17.11 -14.52
CA SER A 214 2.81 -15.74 -14.58
C SER A 214 1.33 -15.68 -14.98
N GLU A 215 0.81 -16.67 -15.70
CA GLU A 215 -0.60 -16.70 -16.12
C GLU A 215 -1.54 -16.98 -14.95
N LYS A 216 -1.11 -17.82 -14.01
CA LYS A 216 -1.86 -18.14 -12.80
C LYS A 216 -1.63 -17.15 -11.66
N SER A 217 -0.53 -16.42 -11.70
CA SER A 217 -0.20 -15.42 -10.68
C SER A 217 -1.01 -14.13 -10.88
N ARG A 218 -1.33 -13.47 -9.76
CA ARG A 218 -2.13 -12.25 -9.72
C ARG A 218 -1.44 -11.09 -9.01
N ALA A 219 -0.22 -11.29 -8.52
CA ALA A 219 0.54 -10.26 -7.84
C ALA A 219 1.98 -10.18 -8.36
N ALA A 220 2.52 -8.96 -8.46
CA ALA A 220 3.92 -8.65 -8.67
C ALA A 220 4.48 -7.97 -7.43
N LEU A 221 5.67 -8.37 -6.97
CA LEU A 221 6.30 -7.81 -5.79
C LEU A 221 7.58 -7.07 -6.17
N ILE A 222 7.73 -5.84 -5.68
CA ILE A 222 8.90 -5.00 -5.91
C ILE A 222 9.46 -4.57 -4.56
N TYR A 223 10.70 -4.93 -4.26
CA TYR A 223 11.32 -4.67 -2.97
C TYR A 223 12.49 -3.71 -3.06
N GLY A 224 12.45 -2.66 -2.22
CA GLY A 224 13.58 -1.81 -1.86
C GLY A 224 13.71 -1.85 -0.35
N GLN A 225 14.42 -2.87 0.17
CA GLN A 225 14.42 -3.20 1.60
C GLN A 225 15.27 -2.22 2.41
N MET A 226 15.13 -2.28 3.75
CA MET A 226 15.79 -1.30 4.63
C MET A 226 17.32 -1.34 4.60
N THR A 227 17.91 -2.45 4.15
CA THR A 227 19.36 -2.60 3.97
C THR A 227 19.89 -2.03 2.66
N GLU A 228 19.00 -1.71 1.72
CA GLU A 228 19.38 -1.14 0.44
C GLU A 228 19.70 0.35 0.53
N PRO A 229 20.49 0.90 -0.41
CA PRO A 229 20.83 2.32 -0.45
C PRO A 229 19.59 3.22 -0.48
N PRO A 230 19.69 4.47 0.02
CA PRO A 230 18.55 5.39 0.03
C PRO A 230 18.02 5.71 -1.37
N GLY A 231 18.86 5.64 -2.42
CA GLY A 231 18.41 5.77 -3.81
C GLY A 231 17.40 4.68 -4.19
N ALA A 232 17.69 3.42 -3.85
CA ALA A 232 16.79 2.29 -4.11
C ALA A 232 15.47 2.47 -3.36
N ARG A 233 15.51 2.79 -2.07
CA ARG A 233 14.31 3.00 -1.23
C ARG A 233 13.46 4.19 -1.71
N LEU A 234 14.08 5.22 -2.28
CA LEU A 234 13.39 6.38 -2.85
C LEU A 234 12.71 6.05 -4.18
N ARG A 235 13.26 5.14 -4.98
CA ARG A 235 12.77 4.84 -6.33
C ARG A 235 11.87 3.61 -6.43
N VAL A 236 11.92 2.69 -5.47
CA VAL A 236 11.14 1.44 -5.53
C VAL A 236 9.63 1.68 -5.60
N GLY A 237 9.11 2.72 -4.96
CA GLY A 237 7.70 3.11 -5.08
C GLY A 237 7.33 3.52 -6.51
N LEU A 238 8.22 4.25 -7.21
CA LEU A 238 8.05 4.62 -8.61
C LEU A 238 8.07 3.39 -9.53
N THR A 239 8.95 2.41 -9.24
CA THR A 239 8.97 1.12 -9.95
C THR A 239 7.64 0.39 -9.80
N GLY A 240 7.10 0.32 -8.58
CA GLY A 240 5.79 -0.29 -8.31
C GLY A 240 4.65 0.37 -9.08
N VAL A 241 4.58 1.70 -9.05
CA VAL A 241 3.57 2.45 -9.83
C VAL A 241 3.74 2.20 -11.33
N THR A 242 4.98 2.16 -11.83
CA THR A 242 5.24 1.92 -13.27
C THR A 242 4.75 0.55 -13.73
N VAL A 243 4.95 -0.48 -12.91
CA VAL A 243 4.41 -1.83 -13.21
C VAL A 243 2.88 -1.81 -13.18
N ALA A 244 2.27 -1.13 -12.20
CA ALA A 244 0.82 -1.00 -12.10
C ALA A 244 0.21 -0.23 -13.28
N GLU A 245 0.87 0.83 -13.74
CA GLU A 245 0.44 1.62 -14.91
C GLU A 245 0.34 0.80 -16.19
N TYR A 246 1.23 -0.16 -16.40
CA TYR A 246 1.13 -1.04 -17.56
C TYR A 246 -0.20 -1.81 -17.58
N PHE A 247 -0.58 -2.42 -16.46
CA PHE A 247 -1.82 -3.17 -16.37
C PHE A 247 -3.05 -2.28 -16.51
N ARG A 248 -3.02 -1.08 -15.93
CA ARG A 248 -4.09 -0.07 -16.10
C ARG A 248 -4.24 0.37 -17.54
N ASP A 249 -3.13 0.75 -18.19
CA ASP A 249 -3.14 1.48 -19.46
C ASP A 249 -3.17 0.54 -20.69
N GLN A 250 -2.54 -0.64 -20.61
CA GLN A 250 -2.41 -1.59 -21.73
C GLN A 250 -3.38 -2.76 -21.60
N GLU A 251 -3.57 -3.27 -20.41
CA GLU A 251 -4.47 -4.40 -20.18
C GLU A 251 -5.86 -3.99 -19.71
N HIS A 252 -6.08 -2.70 -19.48
CA HIS A 252 -7.37 -2.10 -19.08
C HIS A 252 -7.92 -2.72 -17.79
N LEU A 253 -7.04 -3.02 -16.85
CA LEU A 253 -7.41 -3.66 -15.59
C LEU A 253 -7.59 -2.65 -14.46
N ASP A 254 -8.34 -3.07 -13.46
CA ASP A 254 -8.35 -2.45 -12.16
C ASP A 254 -7.22 -3.05 -11.31
N VAL A 255 -6.25 -2.22 -11.00
CA VAL A 255 -5.02 -2.62 -10.29
C VAL A 255 -5.09 -2.18 -8.83
N LEU A 256 -4.75 -3.07 -7.92
CA LEU A 256 -4.55 -2.72 -6.52
C LEU A 256 -3.04 -2.57 -6.24
N LEU A 257 -2.64 -1.36 -5.88
CA LEU A 257 -1.25 -1.03 -5.57
C LEU A 257 -1.07 -0.89 -4.06
N PHE A 258 -0.18 -1.68 -3.49
CA PHE A 258 0.23 -1.56 -2.10
C PHE A 258 1.59 -0.88 -2.00
N ILE A 259 1.71 0.08 -1.08
CA ILE A 259 2.99 0.74 -0.76
C ILE A 259 3.21 0.58 0.74
N ASP A 260 4.15 -0.23 1.12
CA ASP A 260 4.53 -0.45 2.50
C ASP A 260 6.03 -0.19 2.70
N ASN A 261 6.42 0.92 3.24
CA ASN A 261 5.70 1.98 3.93
C ASN A 261 5.98 3.33 3.27
N ILE A 262 4.96 4.16 3.01
CA ILE A 262 5.15 5.47 2.35
C ILE A 262 6.04 6.42 3.17
N PHE A 263 6.05 6.31 4.49
CA PHE A 263 6.96 7.09 5.34
C PHE A 263 8.44 6.80 5.03
N ARG A 264 8.77 5.56 4.69
CA ARG A 264 10.14 5.18 4.32
C ARG A 264 10.59 5.78 2.99
N PHE A 265 9.65 6.00 2.06
CA PHE A 265 9.90 6.78 0.85
C PHE A 265 10.33 8.20 1.19
N VAL A 266 9.61 8.87 2.09
CA VAL A 266 9.94 10.23 2.56
C VAL A 266 11.29 10.25 3.28
N GLN A 267 11.54 9.28 4.15
CA GLN A 267 12.81 9.16 4.87
C GLN A 267 14.00 8.98 3.90
N ALA A 268 13.86 8.12 2.91
CA ALA A 268 14.90 7.95 1.88
C ALA A 268 15.14 9.24 1.08
N GLY A 269 14.07 10.00 0.77
CA GLY A 269 14.17 11.32 0.16
C GLY A 269 14.94 12.32 1.00
N SER A 270 14.74 12.33 2.33
CA SER A 270 15.50 13.22 3.23
C SER A 270 16.99 12.82 3.32
N GLU A 271 17.28 11.50 3.36
CA GLU A 271 18.64 11.00 3.33
C GLU A 271 19.37 11.41 2.02
N VAL A 272 18.74 11.20 0.87
CA VAL A 272 19.29 11.61 -0.43
C VAL A 272 19.48 13.12 -0.49
N SER A 273 18.50 13.91 -0.05
CA SER A 273 18.57 15.37 -0.04
C SER A 273 19.74 15.89 0.79
N ALA A 274 19.97 15.31 1.97
CA ALA A 274 21.10 15.64 2.84
C ALA A 274 22.45 15.31 2.18
N LEU A 275 22.56 14.13 1.57
CA LEU A 275 23.77 13.70 0.85
C LEU A 275 24.06 14.57 -0.40
N LEU A 276 23.01 15.10 -1.05
CA LEU A 276 23.16 16.05 -2.14
C LEU A 276 23.52 17.46 -1.69
N GLY A 277 23.58 17.71 -0.36
CA GLY A 277 23.91 19.01 0.20
C GLY A 277 22.80 20.06 0.08
N ARG A 278 21.54 19.62 -0.05
CA ARG A 278 20.39 20.54 -0.06
C ARG A 278 20.09 21.02 1.34
N MET A 279 19.71 22.31 1.48
CA MET A 279 19.32 22.87 2.77
C MET A 279 18.01 22.19 3.26
N PRO A 280 17.99 21.61 4.47
CA PRO A 280 16.80 20.96 4.98
C PRO A 280 15.68 21.96 5.28
N SER A 281 14.44 21.50 5.16
CA SER A 281 13.24 22.21 5.60
C SER A 281 12.92 21.90 7.08
N ALA A 282 11.69 22.16 7.52
CA ALA A 282 11.25 21.89 8.87
C ALA A 282 11.50 20.42 9.29
N VAL A 283 11.93 20.21 10.52
CA VAL A 283 12.20 18.89 11.14
C VAL A 283 13.27 18.06 10.40
N GLY A 284 14.04 18.70 9.51
CA GLY A 284 15.12 18.01 8.76
C GLY A 284 14.67 17.34 7.46
N TYR A 285 13.44 17.50 7.02
CA TYR A 285 12.95 16.96 5.75
C TYR A 285 13.50 17.72 4.54
N GLN A 286 13.44 17.07 3.37
CA GLN A 286 13.83 17.68 2.10
C GLN A 286 12.94 18.90 1.75
N PRO A 287 13.52 19.93 1.09
CA PRO A 287 12.75 21.14 0.73
C PRO A 287 11.68 20.87 -0.34
N ASN A 288 11.83 19.82 -1.13
CA ASN A 288 10.92 19.40 -2.20
C ASN A 288 10.00 18.23 -1.80
N LEU A 289 9.79 18.01 -0.49
CA LEU A 289 8.97 16.91 0.05
C LEU A 289 7.60 16.79 -0.64
N ASN A 290 6.85 17.89 -0.71
CA ASN A 290 5.51 17.90 -1.30
C ASN A 290 5.53 17.57 -2.80
N THR A 291 6.56 18.02 -3.52
CA THR A 291 6.72 17.73 -4.96
C THR A 291 7.00 16.24 -5.17
N GLU A 292 7.92 15.66 -4.41
CA GLU A 292 8.27 14.22 -4.53
C GLU A 292 7.08 13.32 -4.20
N ILE A 293 6.34 13.63 -3.12
CA ILE A 293 5.10 12.90 -2.80
C ILE A 293 4.07 13.09 -3.92
N GLY A 294 3.88 14.34 -4.39
CA GLY A 294 2.93 14.66 -5.45
C GLY A 294 3.22 13.90 -6.74
N GLU A 295 4.47 13.85 -7.19
CA GLU A 295 4.89 13.11 -8.40
C GLU A 295 4.53 11.62 -8.31
N LEU A 296 4.67 11.00 -7.15
CA LEU A 296 4.27 9.62 -6.94
C LEU A 296 2.73 9.49 -6.89
N GLN A 297 2.07 10.33 -6.10
CA GLN A 297 0.64 10.20 -5.80
C GLN A 297 -0.27 10.53 -6.99
N GLU A 298 0.10 11.51 -7.83
CA GLU A 298 -0.70 11.91 -8.99
C GLU A 298 -0.71 10.89 -10.14
N ARG A 299 0.23 9.93 -10.12
CA ARG A 299 0.21 8.79 -11.06
C ARG A 299 -0.81 7.73 -10.66
N ILE A 300 -1.22 7.70 -9.39
CA ILE A 300 -2.17 6.77 -8.82
C ILE A 300 -3.57 7.36 -9.00
N THR A 301 -4.27 6.92 -10.04
CA THR A 301 -5.59 7.45 -10.40
C THR A 301 -6.34 6.52 -11.33
N SER A 302 -7.65 6.76 -11.49
CA SER A 302 -8.46 6.15 -12.55
C SER A 302 -8.28 6.90 -13.86
N THR A 303 -8.12 6.15 -14.93
CA THR A 303 -8.14 6.64 -16.30
C THR A 303 -9.35 6.09 -17.05
N LYS A 304 -9.56 6.52 -18.29
CA LYS A 304 -10.58 5.94 -19.15
C LYS A 304 -10.32 4.47 -19.51
N SER A 305 -9.09 4.01 -19.32
CA SER A 305 -8.66 2.64 -19.64
C SER A 305 -8.81 1.67 -18.48
N GLY A 306 -8.56 2.12 -17.25
CA GLY A 306 -8.57 1.29 -16.05
C GLY A 306 -8.26 2.12 -14.81
N SER A 307 -8.02 1.49 -13.68
CA SER A 307 -7.75 2.19 -12.43
C SER A 307 -6.55 1.64 -11.68
N ILE A 308 -5.88 2.50 -10.90
CA ILE A 308 -4.96 2.09 -9.85
C ILE A 308 -5.53 2.60 -8.54
N THR A 309 -6.00 1.69 -7.71
CA THR A 309 -6.41 1.96 -6.33
C THR A 309 -5.24 1.64 -5.42
N SER A 310 -4.82 2.55 -4.55
CA SER A 310 -3.69 2.29 -3.68
C SER A 310 -4.07 2.15 -2.21
N VAL A 311 -3.45 1.20 -1.53
CA VAL A 311 -3.45 1.07 -0.08
C VAL A 311 -2.03 1.31 0.41
N GLN A 312 -1.84 2.36 1.17
CA GLN A 312 -0.53 2.84 1.60
C GLN A 312 -0.42 2.71 3.11
N ALA A 313 0.50 1.85 3.57
CA ALA A 313 0.81 1.81 4.99
C ALA A 313 1.53 3.08 5.39
N ILE A 314 1.05 3.74 6.43
CA ILE A 314 1.58 5.00 6.92
C ILE A 314 2.04 4.81 8.36
N TYR A 315 3.30 5.07 8.60
CA TYR A 315 3.85 5.19 9.93
C TYR A 315 3.81 6.67 10.35
N VAL A 316 3.28 6.92 11.55
CA VAL A 316 3.23 8.26 12.13
C VAL A 316 4.27 8.30 13.25
N PRO A 317 5.38 9.05 13.09
CA PRO A 317 6.41 9.16 14.10
C PRO A 317 5.85 9.72 15.42
N ALA A 318 6.11 9.03 16.53
CA ALA A 318 5.65 9.42 17.87
C ALA A 318 4.13 9.71 17.98
N ASP A 319 3.32 9.13 17.08
CA ASP A 319 1.89 9.42 16.97
C ASP A 319 1.57 10.91 16.72
N ASP A 320 2.53 11.67 16.19
CA ASP A 320 2.38 13.08 15.84
C ASP A 320 1.90 13.27 14.41
N TYR A 321 0.61 13.51 14.26
CA TYR A 321 -0.03 13.77 12.95
C TYR A 321 0.33 15.14 12.37
N THR A 322 1.02 16.01 13.11
CA THR A 322 1.48 17.32 12.63
C THR A 322 2.86 17.26 12.00
N ASP A 323 3.55 16.12 12.09
CA ASP A 323 4.83 15.90 11.41
C ASP A 323 4.66 16.10 9.88
N PRO A 324 5.60 16.82 9.22
CA PRO A 324 5.49 17.17 7.80
C PRO A 324 5.28 15.98 6.86
N ALA A 325 5.82 14.80 7.15
CA ALA A 325 5.71 13.63 6.27
C ALA A 325 4.29 13.03 6.26
N PRO A 326 3.68 12.66 7.42
CA PRO A 326 2.27 12.29 7.46
C PRO A 326 1.37 13.40 6.93
N ALA A 327 1.57 14.65 7.36
CA ALA A 327 0.74 15.77 6.94
C ALA A 327 0.70 15.93 5.41
N ALA A 328 1.85 15.88 4.74
CA ALA A 328 1.92 15.93 3.28
C ALA A 328 1.22 14.73 2.62
N THR A 329 1.35 13.53 3.20
CA THR A 329 0.70 12.33 2.68
C THR A 329 -0.82 12.40 2.82
N PHE A 330 -1.33 12.89 3.96
CA PHE A 330 -2.77 13.00 4.22
C PHE A 330 -3.53 13.84 3.20
N THR A 331 -2.88 14.86 2.64
CA THR A 331 -3.53 15.73 1.64
C THR A 331 -3.95 14.98 0.38
N HIS A 332 -3.33 13.84 0.10
CA HIS A 332 -3.59 13.01 -1.07
C HIS A 332 -4.59 11.87 -0.82
N LEU A 333 -4.92 11.58 0.44
CA LEU A 333 -5.75 10.42 0.78
C LEU A 333 -7.25 10.68 0.56
N ASP A 334 -7.92 9.69 -0.02
CA ASP A 334 -9.37 9.65 -0.18
C ASP A 334 -10.07 8.93 0.98
N ALA A 335 -9.38 8.00 1.63
CA ALA A 335 -9.88 7.29 2.79
C ALA A 335 -8.74 6.96 3.77
N THR A 336 -9.10 6.79 5.04
CA THR A 336 -8.19 6.35 6.09
C THR A 336 -8.76 5.15 6.82
N THR A 337 -7.96 4.09 6.92
CA THR A 337 -8.26 2.87 7.68
C THR A 337 -7.40 2.87 8.94
N ASN A 338 -8.01 3.01 10.10
CA ASN A 338 -7.33 2.96 11.38
C ASN A 338 -7.50 1.59 12.02
N LEU A 339 -6.40 0.87 12.23
CA LEU A 339 -6.37 -0.38 12.97
C LEU A 339 -6.05 -0.12 14.44
N SER A 340 -6.89 -0.63 15.33
CA SER A 340 -6.83 -0.37 16.78
C SER A 340 -6.39 -1.60 17.56
N ARG A 341 -5.39 -1.41 18.44
CA ARG A 341 -4.98 -2.47 19.38
C ARG A 341 -6.10 -2.82 20.36
N GLN A 342 -6.89 -1.85 20.80
CA GLN A 342 -8.04 -2.10 21.71
C GLN A 342 -9.09 -3.03 21.08
N ILE A 343 -9.25 -2.96 19.76
CA ILE A 343 -10.15 -3.85 19.01
C ILE A 343 -9.54 -5.25 18.89
N VAL A 344 -8.22 -5.36 18.67
CA VAL A 344 -7.49 -6.64 18.72
C VAL A 344 -7.67 -7.33 20.07
N GLU A 345 -7.51 -6.60 21.17
CA GLU A 345 -7.67 -7.12 22.54
C GLU A 345 -9.06 -7.66 22.83
N ARG A 346 -10.09 -7.18 22.12
CA ARG A 346 -11.45 -7.72 22.16
C ARG A 346 -11.67 -8.92 21.23
N GLY A 347 -10.62 -9.34 20.48
CA GLY A 347 -10.68 -10.44 19.53
C GLY A 347 -11.48 -10.15 18.27
N ILE A 348 -11.68 -8.88 17.91
CA ILE A 348 -12.43 -8.48 16.71
C ILE A 348 -11.48 -8.28 15.54
N TYR A 349 -11.68 -9.03 14.46
CA TYR A 349 -10.86 -8.98 13.24
C TYR A 349 -11.75 -8.88 11.99
N PRO A 350 -11.36 -8.00 10.99
CA PRO A 350 -10.23 -7.09 11.04
C PRO A 350 -10.39 -6.01 12.12
N ALA A 351 -9.28 -5.61 12.73
CA ALA A 351 -9.30 -4.69 13.87
C ALA A 351 -9.45 -3.21 13.45
N VAL A 352 -10.32 -2.95 12.50
CA VAL A 352 -10.61 -1.62 11.97
C VAL A 352 -11.48 -0.85 12.97
N ASP A 353 -11.02 0.33 13.38
CA ASP A 353 -11.80 1.24 14.21
C ASP A 353 -12.83 1.99 13.34
N PRO A 354 -14.13 1.69 13.49
CA PRO A 354 -15.17 2.31 12.66
C PRO A 354 -15.40 3.79 12.97
N LEU A 355 -15.01 4.26 14.16
CA LEU A 355 -15.16 5.65 14.55
C LEU A 355 -13.99 6.50 14.12
N ALA A 356 -12.77 5.96 14.11
CA ALA A 356 -11.56 6.64 13.70
C ALA A 356 -11.29 6.56 12.19
N SER A 357 -11.98 5.66 11.48
CA SER A 357 -11.81 5.47 10.03
C SER A 357 -12.77 6.37 9.24
N PHE A 358 -12.29 6.84 8.09
CA PHE A 358 -12.99 7.83 7.27
C PHE A 358 -12.87 7.52 5.78
N SER A 359 -13.90 7.88 5.02
CA SER A 359 -13.85 7.92 3.55
C SER A 359 -14.63 9.13 3.01
N ARG A 360 -14.04 9.85 2.07
CA ARG A 360 -14.70 11.00 1.42
C ARG A 360 -15.83 10.58 0.50
N ILE A 361 -15.84 9.34 0.01
CA ILE A 361 -16.93 8.84 -0.85
C ILE A 361 -18.12 8.27 -0.07
N LEU A 362 -18.09 8.23 1.25
CA LEU A 362 -19.27 7.93 2.06
C LEU A 362 -20.25 9.13 2.01
N ASP A 363 -20.82 9.34 0.83
CA ASP A 363 -21.75 10.42 0.46
C ASP A 363 -22.95 9.79 -0.27
N PRO A 364 -24.20 10.22 0.01
CA PRO A 364 -25.38 9.64 -0.63
C PRO A 364 -25.35 9.66 -2.16
N ARG A 365 -24.64 10.62 -2.76
CA ARG A 365 -24.51 10.74 -4.22
C ARG A 365 -23.62 9.68 -4.84
N VAL A 366 -22.74 9.03 -4.05
CA VAL A 366 -21.80 8.02 -4.52
C VAL A 366 -22.25 6.62 -4.11
N VAL A 367 -22.46 6.41 -2.80
CA VAL A 367 -22.80 5.09 -2.26
C VAL A 367 -24.32 4.83 -2.22
N GLY A 368 -25.14 5.83 -2.45
CA GLY A 368 -26.60 5.77 -2.33
C GLY A 368 -27.08 6.11 -0.93
N GLN A 369 -28.37 6.54 -0.87
CA GLN A 369 -28.98 7.05 0.37
C GLN A 369 -29.07 5.98 1.46
N GLU A 370 -29.39 4.74 1.09
CA GLU A 370 -29.56 3.64 2.06
C GLU A 370 -28.26 3.30 2.74
N HIS A 371 -27.18 3.06 1.98
CA HIS A 371 -25.86 2.76 2.51
C HIS A 371 -25.37 3.88 3.45
N TYR A 372 -25.46 5.13 3.00
CA TYR A 372 -25.06 6.28 3.80
C TYR A 372 -25.84 6.35 5.13
N THR A 373 -27.16 6.17 5.09
CA THR A 373 -28.00 6.22 6.30
C THR A 373 -27.65 5.10 7.27
N VAL A 374 -27.46 3.88 6.79
CA VAL A 374 -27.07 2.73 7.61
C VAL A 374 -25.70 2.94 8.24
N ALA A 375 -24.70 3.36 7.47
CA ALA A 375 -23.35 3.63 7.98
C ALA A 375 -23.35 4.69 9.08
N ARG A 376 -24.12 5.78 8.88
CA ARG A 376 -24.29 6.84 9.88
C ARG A 376 -24.98 6.34 11.16
N ALA A 377 -26.00 5.53 11.01
CA ALA A 377 -26.71 4.93 12.16
C ALA A 377 -25.80 3.99 12.95
N VAL A 378 -25.03 3.13 12.28
CA VAL A 378 -24.03 2.27 12.93
C VAL A 378 -22.99 3.10 13.69
N LYS A 379 -22.41 4.14 13.07
CA LYS A 379 -21.48 5.05 13.74
C LYS A 379 -22.09 5.72 14.96
N SER A 380 -23.34 6.18 14.86
CA SER A 380 -24.05 6.83 15.97
C SER A 380 -24.25 5.89 17.16
N VAL A 381 -24.67 4.65 16.90
CA VAL A 381 -24.82 3.62 17.96
C VAL A 381 -23.50 3.31 18.64
N LEU A 382 -22.44 3.13 17.87
CA LEU A 382 -21.09 2.86 18.39
C LEU A 382 -20.52 4.05 19.17
N GLN A 383 -20.76 5.28 18.68
CA GLN A 383 -20.33 6.49 19.40
C GLN A 383 -21.06 6.62 20.74
N ARG A 384 -22.37 6.43 20.76
CA ARG A 384 -23.14 6.46 22.00
C ARG A 384 -22.65 5.40 23.00
N TYR A 385 -22.35 4.20 22.53
CA TYR A 385 -21.79 3.15 23.37
C TYR A 385 -20.43 3.55 23.95
N LYS A 386 -19.56 4.15 23.15
CA LYS A 386 -18.26 4.67 23.59
C LYS A 386 -18.43 5.72 24.69
N ASP A 387 -19.37 6.65 24.52
CA ASP A 387 -19.64 7.71 25.50
C ASP A 387 -20.19 7.14 26.83
N LEU A 388 -20.89 5.99 26.77
CA LEU A 388 -21.42 5.32 27.95
C LEU A 388 -20.42 4.39 28.67
N GLN A 389 -19.28 4.06 28.05
CA GLN A 389 -18.30 3.11 28.62
C GLN A 389 -17.79 3.53 29.99
N ASP A 390 -17.48 4.82 30.17
CA ASP A 390 -17.00 5.34 31.45
C ASP A 390 -18.07 5.25 32.53
N ILE A 391 -19.33 5.52 32.17
CA ILE A 391 -20.48 5.40 33.10
C ILE A 391 -20.69 3.94 33.50
N ILE A 392 -20.63 3.01 32.52
CA ILE A 392 -20.77 1.58 32.74
C ILE A 392 -19.64 1.05 33.63
N ALA A 393 -18.40 1.54 33.44
CA ALA A 393 -17.27 1.11 34.27
C ALA A 393 -17.34 1.56 35.73
N ILE A 394 -17.96 2.71 35.98
CA ILE A 394 -18.07 3.28 37.35
C ILE A 394 -19.36 2.81 38.07
N LEU A 395 -20.49 2.89 37.41
CA LEU A 395 -21.80 2.70 37.99
C LEU A 395 -22.43 1.33 37.65
N GLY A 396 -21.95 0.65 36.63
CA GLY A 396 -22.54 -0.56 36.10
C GLY A 396 -23.64 -0.29 35.07
N ILE A 397 -23.97 -1.32 34.28
CA ILE A 397 -24.96 -1.25 33.19
C ILE A 397 -26.40 -1.04 33.72
N GLU A 398 -26.65 -1.47 34.95
CA GLU A 398 -28.01 -1.42 35.55
C GLU A 398 -28.49 0.02 35.81
N GLU A 399 -27.57 0.96 35.99
CA GLU A 399 -27.88 2.36 36.23
C GLU A 399 -28.21 3.15 34.91
N LEU A 400 -28.07 2.51 33.78
CA LEU A 400 -28.44 3.12 32.51
C LEU A 400 -29.96 3.16 32.30
N SER A 401 -30.43 4.13 31.54
CA SER A 401 -31.80 4.15 31.05
C SER A 401 -32.11 2.91 30.18
N ASP A 402 -33.36 2.53 30.05
CA ASP A 402 -33.78 1.40 29.21
C ASP A 402 -33.42 1.63 27.72
N GLU A 403 -33.39 2.87 27.28
CA GLU A 403 -32.96 3.25 25.94
C GLU A 403 -31.45 3.03 25.76
N ASP A 404 -30.65 3.48 26.73
CA ASP A 404 -29.19 3.28 26.68
C ASP A 404 -28.81 1.79 26.84
N LYS A 405 -29.52 1.02 27.66
CA LYS A 405 -29.34 -0.44 27.75
C LYS A 405 -29.55 -1.12 26.40
N ARG A 406 -30.62 -0.75 25.68
CA ARG A 406 -30.86 -1.25 24.30
C ARG A 406 -29.78 -0.85 23.36
N THR A 407 -29.35 0.42 23.40
CA THR A 407 -28.25 0.95 22.54
C THR A 407 -26.95 0.20 22.79
N VAL A 408 -26.58 -0.05 24.04
CA VAL A 408 -25.40 -0.84 24.42
C VAL A 408 -25.50 -2.27 23.92
N ALA A 409 -26.66 -2.93 24.08
CA ALA A 409 -26.87 -4.29 23.62
C ALA A 409 -26.74 -4.38 22.04
N ARG A 410 -27.28 -3.42 21.31
CA ARG A 410 -27.12 -3.33 19.84
C ARG A 410 -25.69 -3.02 19.44
N ALA A 411 -25.03 -2.10 20.13
CA ALA A 411 -23.64 -1.75 19.85
C ALA A 411 -22.72 -2.97 20.00
N ARG A 412 -22.89 -3.79 21.01
CA ARG A 412 -22.11 -5.03 21.21
C ARG A 412 -22.36 -6.05 20.10
N ARG A 413 -23.59 -6.18 19.60
CA ARG A 413 -23.90 -7.02 18.44
C ARG A 413 -23.23 -6.47 17.17
N ILE A 414 -23.30 -5.14 16.96
CA ILE A 414 -22.65 -4.47 15.84
C ILE A 414 -21.13 -4.68 15.89
N GLU A 415 -20.49 -4.47 17.04
CA GLU A 415 -19.05 -4.70 17.18
C GLU A 415 -18.65 -6.15 16.80
N LYS A 416 -19.40 -7.13 17.29
CA LYS A 416 -19.17 -8.54 16.96
C LYS A 416 -19.45 -8.83 15.49
N PHE A 417 -20.49 -8.22 14.91
CA PHE A 417 -20.85 -8.42 13.50
C PHE A 417 -19.89 -7.72 12.53
N LEU A 418 -19.15 -6.70 12.99
CA LEU A 418 -18.05 -6.11 12.21
C LEU A 418 -16.88 -7.09 12.04
N SER A 419 -16.75 -8.10 12.91
CA SER A 419 -15.79 -9.18 12.71
C SER A 419 -16.17 -10.06 11.51
N GLN A 420 -15.16 -10.57 10.82
CA GLN A 420 -15.35 -11.39 9.63
C GLN A 420 -14.22 -12.40 9.50
N PRO A 421 -14.50 -13.68 9.21
CA PRO A 421 -13.45 -14.64 8.90
C PRO A 421 -12.81 -14.28 7.56
N MET A 422 -11.47 -14.29 7.54
CA MET A 422 -10.67 -13.96 6.37
C MET A 422 -10.07 -15.22 5.76
N TYR A 423 -9.99 -15.28 4.41
CA TYR A 423 -9.41 -16.41 3.69
C TYR A 423 -7.96 -16.65 4.08
N VAL A 424 -7.17 -15.59 4.15
CA VAL A 424 -5.74 -15.66 4.49
C VAL A 424 -5.48 -16.07 5.95
N ALA A 425 -6.46 -15.93 6.84
CA ALA A 425 -6.36 -16.32 8.22
C ALA A 425 -6.99 -17.71 8.52
N ALA A 426 -7.56 -18.38 7.52
CA ALA A 426 -8.30 -19.64 7.71
C ALA A 426 -7.45 -20.74 8.38
N GLN A 427 -6.18 -20.85 8.01
CA GLN A 427 -5.25 -21.83 8.60
C GLN A 427 -4.98 -21.59 10.10
N PHE A 428 -5.10 -20.36 10.58
CA PHE A 428 -4.87 -20.01 11.99
C PHE A 428 -6.16 -20.06 12.82
N THR A 429 -7.28 -19.70 12.21
CA THR A 429 -8.58 -19.59 12.89
C THR A 429 -9.43 -20.85 12.80
N GLY A 430 -9.14 -21.72 11.82
CA GLY A 430 -9.97 -22.87 11.46
C GLY A 430 -11.34 -22.49 10.88
N LEU A 431 -11.55 -21.21 10.56
CA LEU A 431 -12.78 -20.71 9.95
C LEU A 431 -12.57 -20.45 8.45
N GLU A 432 -13.51 -20.91 7.65
CA GLU A 432 -13.51 -20.61 6.22
C GLU A 432 -13.73 -19.10 5.99
N GLY A 433 -12.88 -18.47 5.18
CA GLY A 433 -12.98 -17.06 4.81
C GLY A 433 -14.30 -16.72 4.13
N LYS A 434 -14.73 -15.49 4.26
CA LYS A 434 -16.00 -14.99 3.69
C LYS A 434 -15.79 -13.70 2.93
N TYR A 435 -16.26 -13.67 1.69
CA TYR A 435 -16.44 -12.45 0.92
C TYR A 435 -17.90 -12.01 1.07
N VAL A 436 -18.16 -10.83 1.59
CA VAL A 436 -19.53 -10.34 1.82
C VAL A 436 -19.81 -9.19 0.86
N LYS A 437 -20.82 -9.35 0.00
CA LYS A 437 -21.22 -8.30 -0.94
C LYS A 437 -21.78 -7.09 -0.20
N ILE A 438 -21.55 -5.91 -0.76
CA ILE A 438 -22.00 -4.65 -0.16
C ILE A 438 -23.52 -4.62 0.08
N ALA A 439 -24.30 -5.17 -0.83
CA ALA A 439 -25.76 -5.24 -0.67
C ALA A 439 -26.17 -6.05 0.56
N ASP A 440 -25.52 -7.18 0.81
CA ASP A 440 -25.77 -8.02 1.99
C ASP A 440 -25.23 -7.36 3.27
N THR A 441 -24.13 -6.65 3.18
CA THR A 441 -23.56 -5.85 4.28
C THR A 441 -24.55 -4.78 4.71
N VAL A 442 -25.01 -3.94 3.79
CA VAL A 442 -25.95 -2.84 4.07
C VAL A 442 -27.26 -3.39 4.62
N ARG A 443 -27.84 -4.43 3.99
CA ARG A 443 -29.06 -5.09 4.47
C ARG A 443 -28.91 -5.59 5.91
N SER A 444 -27.84 -6.31 6.16
CA SER A 444 -27.60 -6.93 7.49
C SER A 444 -27.46 -5.88 8.57
N PHE A 445 -26.65 -4.86 8.38
CA PHE A 445 -26.49 -3.80 9.38
C PHE A 445 -27.75 -2.96 9.56
N LYS A 446 -28.52 -2.69 8.50
CA LYS A 446 -29.81 -2.03 8.60
C LYS A 446 -30.74 -2.77 9.53
N GLU A 447 -30.90 -4.05 9.32
CA GLU A 447 -31.78 -4.90 10.15
C GLU A 447 -31.36 -4.98 11.60
N ILE A 448 -30.03 -4.98 11.88
CA ILE A 448 -29.48 -4.94 13.24
C ILE A 448 -29.81 -3.58 13.91
N VAL A 449 -29.55 -2.48 13.22
CA VAL A 449 -29.82 -1.13 13.75
C VAL A 449 -31.32 -0.89 14.01
N GLU A 450 -32.19 -1.41 13.14
CA GLU A 450 -33.64 -1.37 13.30
C GLU A 450 -34.14 -2.22 14.50
N GLY A 451 -33.27 -3.08 15.05
CA GLY A 451 -33.57 -3.89 16.23
C GLY A 451 -34.31 -5.18 15.94
N LYS A 452 -34.35 -5.67 14.71
CA LYS A 452 -35.04 -6.92 14.35
C LYS A 452 -34.48 -8.14 15.09
N TYR A 453 -33.23 -8.05 15.56
CA TYR A 453 -32.49 -9.18 16.14
C TYR A 453 -32.05 -8.92 17.59
N ASP A 454 -32.74 -8.05 18.31
CA ASP A 454 -32.40 -7.68 19.67
C ASP A 454 -32.48 -8.89 20.65
N GLU A 455 -33.28 -9.92 20.32
CA GLU A 455 -33.42 -11.15 21.09
C GLU A 455 -32.32 -12.21 20.83
N ILE A 456 -31.50 -12.00 19.79
CA ILE A 456 -30.46 -12.97 19.44
C ILE A 456 -29.23 -12.74 20.32
N PRO A 457 -28.62 -13.83 20.87
CA PRO A 457 -27.39 -13.72 21.68
C PRO A 457 -26.25 -13.05 20.92
N GLU A 458 -25.52 -12.15 21.56
CA GLU A 458 -24.40 -11.42 20.96
C GLU A 458 -23.36 -12.32 20.25
N GLN A 459 -23.12 -13.52 20.81
CA GLN A 459 -22.11 -14.46 20.34
C GLN A 459 -22.46 -15.03 18.96
N ALA A 460 -23.73 -15.03 18.57
CA ALA A 460 -24.14 -15.45 17.22
C ALA A 460 -23.61 -14.52 16.11
N PHE A 461 -23.38 -13.24 16.44
CA PHE A 461 -22.89 -12.23 15.50
C PHE A 461 -21.37 -12.27 15.27
N TYR A 462 -20.64 -13.05 16.04
CA TYR A 462 -19.18 -13.09 16.01
C TYR A 462 -18.64 -13.98 14.87
N MET A 463 -17.73 -13.45 14.05
CA MET A 463 -17.04 -14.17 12.96
C MET A 463 -18.00 -14.88 11.99
N VAL A 464 -18.89 -14.11 11.41
CA VAL A 464 -19.87 -14.55 10.41
C VAL A 464 -19.86 -13.60 9.20
N GLY A 465 -20.38 -14.03 8.08
CA GLY A 465 -20.52 -13.21 6.86
C GLY A 465 -21.78 -12.36 6.90
N THR A 466 -22.95 -12.96 6.67
CA THR A 466 -24.23 -12.27 6.54
C THR A 466 -25.13 -12.46 7.76
N ILE A 467 -26.23 -11.72 7.80
CA ILE A 467 -27.23 -11.88 8.86
C ILE A 467 -27.89 -13.27 8.83
N ASP A 468 -28.01 -13.87 7.65
CA ASP A 468 -28.58 -15.20 7.50
C ASP A 468 -27.71 -16.26 8.20
N GLU A 469 -26.39 -16.08 8.21
CA GLU A 469 -25.46 -16.93 8.97
C GLU A 469 -25.59 -16.71 10.49
N VAL A 470 -25.89 -15.48 10.93
CA VAL A 470 -26.20 -15.19 12.34
C VAL A 470 -27.40 -15.99 12.80
N LEU A 471 -28.48 -16.01 11.99
CA LEU A 471 -29.69 -16.76 12.30
C LEU A 471 -29.42 -18.25 12.39
N ALA A 472 -28.72 -18.81 11.41
CA ALA A 472 -28.35 -20.23 11.40
C ALA A 472 -27.46 -20.59 12.60
N LYS A 473 -26.51 -19.71 12.99
CA LYS A 473 -25.65 -19.90 14.15
C LYS A 473 -26.44 -19.83 15.47
N ALA A 474 -27.37 -18.88 15.55
CA ALA A 474 -28.25 -18.75 16.72
C ALA A 474 -29.13 -20.00 16.95
N GLU A 475 -29.66 -20.60 15.88
CA GLU A 475 -30.42 -21.85 15.94
C GLU A 475 -29.56 -23.01 16.43
N LYS A 476 -28.32 -23.16 15.95
CA LYS A 476 -27.38 -24.17 16.43
C LYS A 476 -27.08 -23.99 17.92
N MET A 477 -26.84 -22.75 18.35
CA MET A 477 -26.60 -22.44 19.76
C MET A 477 -27.79 -22.80 20.67
N LYS A 478 -29.04 -22.61 20.20
CA LYS A 478 -30.26 -23.03 20.92
C LYS A 478 -30.39 -24.54 20.97
N ALA A 479 -29.94 -25.24 19.95
CA ALA A 479 -29.98 -26.70 19.90
C ALA A 479 -28.89 -27.38 20.74
N GLY A 480 -27.98 -26.60 21.36
CA GLY A 480 -26.90 -27.14 22.18
C GLY A 480 -25.73 -27.76 21.40
N VAL A 481 -25.61 -27.41 20.13
CA VAL A 481 -24.52 -27.84 19.21
C VAL A 481 -23.57 -26.68 18.94
#